data_aaed1f326f6fece31ae3ae407ff35838
#
_entry.id   aaed1f326f6fece31ae3ae407ff35838
#
_cell.length_a   1.000
_cell.length_b   1.000
_cell.length_c   1.000
_cell.angle_alpha   90.00
_cell.angle_beta   90.00
_cell.angle_gamma   90.00
#
_symmetry.space_group_name_H-M   'P 1'
#
loop_
_entity.id
_entity.type
_entity.pdbx_description
1 polymer ?
#
loop_
_entity_poly.entity_id
_entity_poly.type
_entity_poly.pdbx_seq_one_letter_code
_entity_poly.pdbx_strand_id
1 'polypeptide(L)'
;MIKGIIFDFDGTLFDSMSIWDTVGDDYLRSMGREPEEDLKEKLKPLSLLQVAEYLKGRYSIELSVREIMDGIDRMVEDFYFHVAAPREGIIPLLEELVRRNIRMCIATATDRYLVEGALKRFGMERFFSDIFTCTEVGKGKDSPEIFRIAMARLETDRETTAVFEDAYHAVHTAKGDGFKVVVIRDAHEIRQEKLSRLADVYLEDYSELNKLRKLASV
;
A
#
# COMPACT_ATOMS: atom_id res chain seq x y z
N MET A 1 22.21 -11.35 7.02
CA MET A 1 22.03 -10.90 5.60
C MET A 1 20.57 -11.12 5.22
N ILE A 2 19.90 -10.13 4.61
CA ILE A 2 18.49 -10.25 4.17
C ILE A 2 18.37 -11.31 3.08
N LYS A 3 17.37 -12.18 3.22
CA LYS A 3 17.03 -13.27 2.29
C LYS A 3 15.62 -13.13 1.71
N GLY A 4 14.75 -12.38 2.41
CA GLY A 4 13.38 -12.13 1.97
C GLY A 4 12.96 -10.69 2.21
N ILE A 5 12.11 -10.18 1.33
CA ILE A 5 11.51 -8.87 1.47
C ILE A 5 10.00 -8.98 1.26
N ILE A 6 9.27 -8.38 2.18
CA ILE A 6 7.82 -8.19 2.11
C ILE A 6 7.59 -6.74 1.74
N PHE A 7 6.99 -6.49 0.60
CA PHE A 7 6.63 -5.15 0.17
C PHE A 7 5.17 -4.84 0.47
N ASP A 8 4.90 -3.66 0.97
CA ASP A 8 3.60 -3.06 0.79
C ASP A 8 3.41 -2.64 -0.69
N PHE A 9 2.16 -2.37 -1.08
CA PHE A 9 1.82 -2.02 -2.45
C PHE A 9 1.63 -0.52 -2.63
N ASP A 10 0.64 0.07 -1.94
CA ASP A 10 0.23 1.46 -2.11
C ASP A 10 1.17 2.42 -1.36
N GLY A 11 1.68 3.44 -2.06
CA GLY A 11 2.67 4.33 -1.45
C GLY A 11 4.09 3.74 -1.37
N THR A 12 4.22 2.42 -1.51
CA THR A 12 5.51 1.69 -1.47
C THR A 12 5.94 1.22 -2.85
N LEU A 13 5.27 0.25 -3.47
CA LEU A 13 5.57 -0.20 -4.84
C LEU A 13 5.00 0.74 -5.89
N PHE A 14 3.79 1.24 -5.67
CA PHE A 14 3.05 2.09 -6.59
C PHE A 14 2.76 3.46 -5.99
N ASP A 15 2.78 4.50 -6.83
CA ASP A 15 2.28 5.83 -6.52
C ASP A 15 0.78 5.84 -6.70
N SER A 16 0.06 5.36 -5.70
CA SER A 16 -1.37 5.11 -5.76
C SER A 16 -2.16 5.78 -4.65
N MET A 17 -1.50 6.43 -3.68
CA MET A 17 -2.19 7.01 -2.53
C MET A 17 -3.14 8.15 -2.90
N SER A 18 -2.91 8.83 -4.03
CA SER A 18 -3.74 9.95 -4.48
C SER A 18 -5.21 9.56 -4.71
N ILE A 19 -5.50 8.33 -5.14
CA ILE A 19 -6.89 7.89 -5.37
C ILE A 19 -7.73 7.97 -4.08
N TRP A 20 -7.15 7.58 -2.95
CA TRP A 20 -7.84 7.59 -1.66
C TRP A 20 -8.13 9.00 -1.14
N ASP A 21 -7.38 9.98 -1.65
CA ASP A 21 -7.60 11.39 -1.34
C ASP A 21 -8.69 12.04 -2.20
N THR A 22 -8.94 11.52 -3.40
CA THR A 22 -9.78 12.20 -4.39
C THR A 22 -11.04 11.43 -4.80
N VAL A 23 -11.09 10.10 -4.58
CA VAL A 23 -12.18 9.26 -5.11
C VAL A 23 -13.59 9.73 -4.69
N GLY A 24 -13.76 10.23 -3.48
CA GLY A 24 -15.05 10.77 -3.02
C GLY A 24 -15.47 12.03 -3.78
N ASP A 25 -14.52 12.94 -3.98
CA ASP A 25 -14.69 14.16 -4.76
C ASP A 25 -15.01 13.86 -6.23
N ASP A 26 -14.22 12.97 -6.83
CA ASP A 26 -14.34 12.61 -8.22
C ASP A 26 -15.66 11.86 -8.48
N TYR A 27 -16.09 11.01 -7.54
CA TYR A 27 -17.38 10.35 -7.59
C TYR A 27 -18.54 11.37 -7.61
N LEU A 28 -18.52 12.38 -6.72
CA LEU A 28 -19.53 13.43 -6.71
C LEU A 28 -19.53 14.23 -7.99
N ARG A 29 -18.35 14.64 -8.49
CA ARG A 29 -18.22 15.40 -9.75
C ARG A 29 -18.75 14.59 -10.94
N SER A 30 -18.52 13.28 -10.98
CA SER A 30 -19.07 12.40 -12.02
C SER A 30 -20.60 12.40 -12.07
N MET A 31 -21.24 12.71 -10.92
CA MET A 31 -22.69 12.85 -10.79
C MET A 31 -23.17 14.30 -10.96
N GLY A 32 -22.30 15.24 -11.37
CA GLY A 32 -22.62 16.66 -11.53
C GLY A 32 -22.84 17.39 -10.21
N ARG A 33 -22.22 16.93 -9.11
CA ARG A 33 -22.31 17.55 -7.78
C ARG A 33 -20.95 18.10 -7.36
N GLU A 34 -20.95 19.24 -6.69
CA GLU A 34 -19.74 19.84 -6.14
C GLU A 34 -19.48 19.30 -4.73
N PRO A 35 -18.27 18.77 -4.46
CA PRO A 35 -17.87 18.34 -3.13
C PRO A 35 -17.64 19.53 -2.20
N GLU A 36 -17.84 19.32 -0.89
CA GLU A 36 -17.45 20.28 0.15
C GLU A 36 -15.92 20.36 0.23
N GLU A 37 -15.38 21.54 0.62
CA GLU A 37 -13.94 21.77 0.74
C GLU A 37 -13.24 20.81 1.72
N ASP A 38 -13.95 20.34 2.76
CA ASP A 38 -13.44 19.45 3.80
C ASP A 38 -13.92 17.99 3.64
N LEU A 39 -14.42 17.62 2.45
CA LEU A 39 -14.97 16.28 2.21
C LEU A 39 -13.93 15.17 2.46
N LYS A 40 -12.72 15.34 1.97
CA LYS A 40 -11.62 14.38 2.16
C LYS A 40 -11.37 14.06 3.65
N GLU A 41 -11.30 15.11 4.49
CA GLU A 41 -11.07 14.94 5.93
C GLU A 41 -12.23 14.18 6.59
N LYS A 42 -13.45 14.44 6.14
CA LYS A 42 -14.67 13.78 6.63
C LYS A 42 -14.72 12.30 6.23
N LEU A 43 -14.30 11.98 5.02
CA LEU A 43 -14.33 10.62 4.50
C LEU A 43 -13.18 9.75 5.02
N LYS A 44 -12.02 10.32 5.29
CA LYS A 44 -10.78 9.62 5.66
C LYS A 44 -10.93 8.57 6.78
N PRO A 45 -11.71 8.77 7.86
CA PRO A 45 -11.88 7.76 8.91
C PRO A 45 -12.96 6.73 8.61
N LEU A 46 -13.69 6.84 7.49
CA LEU A 46 -14.88 6.06 7.19
C LEU A 46 -14.54 4.81 6.36
N SER A 47 -15.27 3.72 6.62
CA SER A 47 -15.30 2.58 5.71
C SER A 47 -16.08 2.93 4.43
N LEU A 48 -15.89 2.16 3.35
CA LEU A 48 -16.61 2.38 2.09
C LEU A 48 -18.13 2.42 2.28
N LEU A 49 -18.68 1.54 3.12
CA LEU A 49 -20.11 1.57 3.48
C LEU A 49 -20.51 2.91 4.11
N GLN A 50 -19.74 3.36 5.10
CA GLN A 50 -20.00 4.64 5.78
C GLN A 50 -19.82 5.85 4.83
N VAL A 51 -18.85 5.78 3.92
CA VAL A 51 -18.68 6.77 2.85
C VAL A 51 -19.94 6.83 1.98
N ALA A 52 -20.43 5.69 1.50
CA ALA A 52 -21.62 5.64 0.65
C ALA A 52 -22.87 6.16 1.37
N GLU A 53 -23.05 5.81 2.66
CA GLU A 53 -24.14 6.32 3.50
C GLU A 53 -24.05 7.84 3.70
N TYR A 54 -22.83 8.35 3.98
CA TYR A 54 -22.58 9.77 4.15
C TYR A 54 -22.89 10.54 2.87
N LEU A 55 -22.33 10.11 1.73
CA LEU A 55 -22.56 10.76 0.43
C LEU A 55 -24.03 10.76 0.05
N LYS A 56 -24.72 9.61 0.23
CA LYS A 56 -26.17 9.52 -0.02
C LYS A 56 -26.97 10.54 0.79
N GLY A 57 -26.74 10.60 2.09
CA GLY A 57 -27.48 11.49 2.98
C GLY A 57 -27.14 12.95 2.75
N ARG A 58 -25.84 13.28 2.65
CA ARG A 58 -25.36 14.68 2.55
C ARG A 58 -25.69 15.34 1.21
N TYR A 59 -25.59 14.57 0.12
CA TYR A 59 -25.78 15.08 -1.23
C TYR A 59 -27.13 14.67 -1.85
N SER A 60 -28.03 14.07 -1.08
CA SER A 60 -29.35 13.61 -1.54
C SER A 60 -29.26 12.77 -2.82
N ILE A 61 -28.37 11.77 -2.83
CA ILE A 61 -28.19 10.88 -3.96
C ILE A 61 -29.33 9.86 -3.98
N GLU A 62 -30.05 9.74 -5.10
CA GLU A 62 -31.19 8.81 -5.23
C GLU A 62 -30.79 7.35 -5.32
N LEU A 63 -29.52 7.05 -5.72
CA LEU A 63 -28.98 5.69 -5.79
C LEU A 63 -29.02 5.01 -4.41
N SER A 64 -29.13 3.67 -4.41
CA SER A 64 -28.95 2.87 -3.20
C SER A 64 -27.50 2.96 -2.69
N VAL A 65 -27.29 2.70 -1.42
CA VAL A 65 -25.94 2.64 -0.82
C VAL A 65 -25.04 1.66 -1.59
N ARG A 66 -25.58 0.52 -2.01
CA ARG A 66 -24.86 -0.48 -2.80
C ARG A 66 -24.41 0.06 -4.16
N GLU A 67 -25.28 0.76 -4.88
CA GLU A 67 -24.93 1.36 -6.17
C GLU A 67 -23.85 2.45 -6.04
N ILE A 68 -23.86 3.21 -4.93
CA ILE A 68 -22.80 4.18 -4.63
C ILE A 68 -21.47 3.46 -4.38
N MET A 69 -21.48 2.41 -3.55
CA MET A 69 -20.28 1.61 -3.30
C MET A 69 -19.71 1.04 -4.60
N ASP A 70 -20.56 0.39 -5.41
CA ASP A 70 -20.17 -0.18 -6.71
C ASP A 70 -19.67 0.89 -7.68
N GLY A 71 -20.15 2.13 -7.56
CA GLY A 71 -19.67 3.27 -8.34
C GLY A 71 -18.27 3.72 -7.94
N ILE A 72 -18.02 3.81 -6.64
CA ILE A 72 -16.69 4.15 -6.10
C ILE A 72 -15.69 3.04 -6.43
N ASP A 73 -16.06 1.77 -6.23
CA ASP A 73 -15.21 0.62 -6.55
C ASP A 73 -14.78 0.63 -8.02
N ARG A 74 -15.70 0.93 -8.97
CA ARG A 74 -15.35 1.05 -10.39
C ARG A 74 -14.33 2.16 -10.66
N MET A 75 -14.39 3.30 -9.95
CA MET A 75 -13.40 4.37 -10.11
C MET A 75 -12.03 3.93 -9.58
N VAL A 76 -12.01 3.23 -8.45
CA VAL A 76 -10.79 2.64 -7.91
C VAL A 76 -10.22 1.60 -8.88
N GLU A 77 -11.04 0.69 -9.43
CA GLU A 77 -10.62 -0.27 -10.44
C GLU A 77 -10.01 0.42 -11.68
N ASP A 78 -10.68 1.43 -12.20
CA ASP A 78 -10.20 2.18 -13.37
C ASP A 78 -8.84 2.83 -13.11
N PHE A 79 -8.67 3.39 -11.91
CA PHE A 79 -7.39 3.96 -11.50
C PHE A 79 -6.26 2.91 -11.47
N TYR A 80 -6.46 1.75 -10.83
CA TYR A 80 -5.43 0.71 -10.76
C TYR A 80 -5.14 0.09 -12.13
N PHE A 81 -6.17 -0.09 -12.96
CA PHE A 81 -6.00 -0.73 -14.26
C PHE A 81 -5.47 0.20 -15.35
N HIS A 82 -5.54 1.53 -15.16
CA HIS A 82 -5.19 2.46 -16.24
C HIS A 82 -4.26 3.59 -15.83
N VAL A 83 -4.27 4.01 -14.55
CA VAL A 83 -3.56 5.22 -14.10
C VAL A 83 -2.39 4.90 -13.19
N ALA A 84 -2.60 4.17 -12.09
CA ALA A 84 -1.58 3.87 -11.09
C ALA A 84 -0.26 3.41 -11.73
N ALA A 85 0.86 3.97 -11.31
CA ALA A 85 2.18 3.67 -11.87
C ALA A 85 3.16 3.20 -10.77
N PRO A 86 4.14 2.34 -11.10
CA PRO A 86 5.21 2.01 -10.18
C PRO A 86 5.96 3.27 -9.75
N ARG A 87 6.39 3.33 -8.50
CA ARG A 87 7.25 4.41 -8.02
C ARG A 87 8.57 4.42 -8.80
N GLU A 88 9.07 5.63 -9.05
CA GLU A 88 10.32 5.80 -9.77
C GLU A 88 11.47 5.05 -9.07
N GLY A 89 12.25 4.30 -9.83
CA GLY A 89 13.39 3.52 -9.32
C GLY A 89 13.04 2.16 -8.73
N ILE A 90 11.75 1.80 -8.54
CA ILE A 90 11.38 0.51 -7.94
C ILE A 90 11.75 -0.69 -8.83
N ILE A 91 11.49 -0.62 -10.14
CA ILE A 91 11.76 -1.74 -11.05
C ILE A 91 13.26 -2.09 -11.07
N PRO A 92 14.20 -1.16 -11.24
CA PRO A 92 15.62 -1.44 -11.10
C PRO A 92 16.02 -2.06 -9.75
N LEU A 93 15.38 -1.64 -8.65
CA LEU A 93 15.58 -2.26 -7.34
C LEU A 93 15.15 -3.72 -7.34
N LEU A 94 13.94 -4.03 -7.82
CA LEU A 94 13.42 -5.40 -7.86
C LEU A 94 14.32 -6.31 -8.72
N GLU A 95 14.81 -5.83 -9.85
CA GLU A 95 15.76 -6.56 -10.70
C GLU A 95 17.09 -6.84 -9.97
N GLU A 96 17.60 -5.88 -9.20
CA GLU A 96 18.81 -6.08 -8.40
C GLU A 96 18.59 -7.10 -7.28
N LEU A 97 17.42 -7.07 -6.62
CA LEU A 97 17.06 -8.03 -5.56
C LEU A 97 16.98 -9.46 -6.11
N VAL A 98 16.40 -9.64 -7.32
CA VAL A 98 16.38 -10.94 -8.01
C VAL A 98 17.79 -11.43 -8.29
N ARG A 99 18.68 -10.56 -8.81
CA ARG A 99 20.10 -10.93 -9.06
C ARG A 99 20.82 -11.37 -7.80
N ARG A 100 20.41 -10.87 -6.64
CA ARG A 100 20.94 -11.27 -5.32
C ARG A 100 20.25 -12.50 -4.72
N ASN A 101 19.32 -13.13 -5.45
CA ASN A 101 18.50 -14.26 -4.97
C ASN A 101 17.68 -13.92 -3.71
N ILE A 102 17.22 -12.67 -3.57
CA ILE A 102 16.32 -12.26 -2.49
C ILE A 102 14.90 -12.58 -2.92
N ARG A 103 14.20 -13.35 -2.12
CA ARG A 103 12.80 -13.71 -2.36
C ARG A 103 11.89 -12.54 -1.96
N MET A 104 10.84 -12.31 -2.74
CA MET A 104 9.95 -11.17 -2.54
C MET A 104 8.48 -11.60 -2.59
N CYS A 105 7.67 -11.00 -1.76
CA CYS A 105 6.21 -11.09 -1.81
C CYS A 105 5.59 -9.75 -1.45
N ILE A 106 4.27 -9.64 -1.65
CA ILE A 106 3.49 -8.44 -1.35
C ILE A 106 2.59 -8.73 -0.15
N ALA A 107 2.47 -7.75 0.77
CA ALA A 107 1.50 -7.73 1.86
C ALA A 107 0.78 -6.37 1.85
N THR A 108 -0.51 -6.35 1.51
CA THR A 108 -1.26 -5.12 1.23
C THR A 108 -2.66 -5.10 1.84
N ALA A 109 -3.22 -3.91 2.02
CA ALA A 109 -4.63 -3.73 2.34
C ALA A 109 -5.53 -3.74 1.09
N THR A 110 -4.95 -3.53 -0.08
CA THR A 110 -5.67 -3.49 -1.36
C THR A 110 -6.04 -4.89 -1.85
N ASP A 111 -7.19 -5.03 -2.48
CA ASP A 111 -7.68 -6.32 -2.96
C ASP A 111 -6.79 -6.89 -4.06
N ARG A 112 -6.61 -8.21 -4.01
CA ARG A 112 -5.70 -8.97 -4.87
C ARG A 112 -5.85 -8.65 -6.36
N TYR A 113 -7.06 -8.62 -6.88
CA TYR A 113 -7.30 -8.43 -8.31
C TYR A 113 -6.86 -7.04 -8.82
N LEU A 114 -6.92 -6.00 -7.97
CA LEU A 114 -6.41 -4.66 -8.27
C LEU A 114 -4.88 -4.68 -8.36
N VAL A 115 -4.24 -5.31 -7.38
CA VAL A 115 -2.78 -5.46 -7.34
C VAL A 115 -2.27 -6.24 -8.55
N GLU A 116 -2.88 -7.38 -8.85
CA GLU A 116 -2.54 -8.21 -10.01
C GLU A 116 -2.71 -7.45 -11.33
N GLY A 117 -3.81 -6.71 -11.47
CA GLY A 117 -4.07 -5.87 -12.64
C GLY A 117 -3.00 -4.79 -12.84
N ALA A 118 -2.66 -4.07 -11.78
CA ALA A 118 -1.62 -3.04 -11.83
C ALA A 118 -0.23 -3.63 -12.11
N LEU A 119 0.17 -4.71 -11.45
CA LEU A 119 1.45 -5.39 -11.68
C LEU A 119 1.60 -5.86 -13.12
N LYS A 120 0.54 -6.46 -13.70
CA LYS A 120 0.52 -7.00 -15.05
C LYS A 120 0.80 -5.93 -16.12
N ARG A 121 0.32 -4.71 -15.93
CA ARG A 121 0.57 -3.60 -16.86
C ARG A 121 2.06 -3.31 -17.06
N PHE A 122 2.88 -3.62 -16.06
CA PHE A 122 4.31 -3.34 -16.05
C PHE A 122 5.18 -4.62 -16.04
N GLY A 123 4.56 -5.80 -16.16
CA GLY A 123 5.25 -7.09 -16.12
C GLY A 123 5.98 -7.34 -14.80
N MET A 124 5.44 -6.81 -13.69
CA MET A 124 6.07 -6.87 -12.37
C MET A 124 5.69 -8.14 -11.58
N GLU A 125 4.70 -8.92 -12.01
CA GLU A 125 4.25 -10.15 -11.33
C GLU A 125 5.42 -11.13 -11.15
N ARG A 126 6.34 -11.16 -12.12
CA ARG A 126 7.51 -12.04 -12.13
C ARG A 126 8.45 -11.86 -10.93
N PHE A 127 8.37 -10.75 -10.23
CA PHE A 127 9.26 -10.46 -9.11
C PHE A 127 8.77 -11.06 -7.79
N PHE A 128 7.49 -11.36 -7.68
CA PHE A 128 6.87 -11.75 -6.42
C PHE A 128 6.42 -13.20 -6.41
N SER A 129 6.74 -13.91 -5.33
CA SER A 129 6.34 -15.30 -5.15
C SER A 129 4.87 -15.45 -4.75
N ASP A 130 4.28 -14.42 -4.15
CA ASP A 130 2.89 -14.40 -3.72
C ASP A 130 2.42 -12.96 -3.38
N ILE A 131 1.10 -12.79 -3.24
CA ILE A 131 0.44 -11.58 -2.75
C ILE A 131 -0.42 -12.00 -1.56
N PHE A 132 -0.33 -11.27 -0.46
CA PHE A 132 -1.18 -11.45 0.71
C PHE A 132 -1.97 -10.18 0.93
N THR A 133 -3.30 -10.31 1.06
CA THR A 133 -4.17 -9.17 1.32
C THR A 133 -4.76 -9.21 2.72
N CYS A 134 -5.03 -8.04 3.30
CA CYS A 134 -5.69 -7.95 4.60
C CYS A 134 -7.08 -8.62 4.57
N THR A 135 -7.78 -8.54 3.44
CA THR A 135 -9.08 -9.19 3.24
C THR A 135 -8.97 -10.71 3.35
N GLU A 136 -7.97 -11.33 2.70
CA GLU A 136 -7.76 -12.79 2.72
C GLU A 136 -7.27 -13.28 4.09
N VAL A 137 -6.43 -12.50 4.77
CA VAL A 137 -5.92 -12.82 6.11
C VAL A 137 -6.97 -12.58 7.19
N GLY A 138 -7.96 -11.70 6.91
CA GLY A 138 -9.00 -11.34 7.86
C GLY A 138 -8.53 -10.39 8.97
N LYS A 139 -7.38 -9.74 8.80
CA LYS A 139 -6.80 -8.78 9.74
C LYS A 139 -6.05 -7.67 8.99
N GLY A 140 -6.16 -6.44 9.50
CA GLY A 140 -5.39 -5.30 9.02
C GLY A 140 -3.91 -5.35 9.44
N LYS A 141 -3.11 -4.42 8.92
CA LYS A 141 -1.68 -4.26 9.23
C LYS A 141 -1.39 -3.65 10.63
N ASP A 142 -2.42 -3.39 11.41
CA ASP A 142 -2.34 -3.17 12.87
C ASP A 142 -2.07 -4.46 13.65
N SER A 143 -2.23 -5.63 12.98
CA SER A 143 -1.83 -6.96 13.45
C SER A 143 -0.63 -7.46 12.65
N PRO A 144 0.38 -8.13 13.28
CA PRO A 144 1.56 -8.64 12.58
C PRO A 144 1.28 -9.90 11.74
N GLU A 145 0.06 -10.40 11.73
CA GLU A 145 -0.31 -11.69 11.14
C GLU A 145 0.05 -11.78 9.66
N ILE A 146 -0.28 -10.74 8.88
CA ILE A 146 0.02 -10.72 7.45
C ILE A 146 1.53 -10.80 7.17
N PHE A 147 2.35 -10.11 7.97
CA PHE A 147 3.81 -10.17 7.83
C PHE A 147 4.38 -11.53 8.21
N ARG A 148 3.80 -12.19 9.23
CA ARG A 148 4.20 -13.54 9.65
C ARG A 148 3.86 -14.59 8.59
N ILE A 149 2.69 -14.51 7.99
CA ILE A 149 2.27 -15.39 6.88
C ILE A 149 3.19 -15.18 5.67
N ALA A 150 3.43 -13.93 5.29
CA ALA A 150 4.32 -13.57 4.19
C ALA A 150 5.76 -14.06 4.41
N MET A 151 6.30 -13.89 5.62
CA MET A 151 7.62 -14.40 6.01
C MET A 151 7.71 -15.93 5.90
N ALA A 152 6.69 -16.65 6.37
CA ALA A 152 6.62 -18.11 6.27
C ALA A 152 6.60 -18.57 4.80
N ARG A 153 5.88 -17.86 3.93
CA ARG A 153 5.85 -18.12 2.47
C ARG A 153 7.21 -17.91 1.81
N LEU A 154 7.97 -16.92 2.28
CA LEU A 154 9.34 -16.67 1.83
C LEU A 154 10.35 -17.67 2.40
N GLU A 155 9.94 -18.56 3.33
CA GLU A 155 10.83 -19.49 4.04
C GLU A 155 12.03 -18.77 4.66
N THR A 156 11.78 -17.68 5.35
CA THR A 156 12.77 -16.84 6.05
C THR A 156 12.40 -16.68 7.52
N ASP A 157 13.22 -16.00 8.28
CA ASP A 157 12.99 -15.62 9.68
C ASP A 157 13.01 -14.11 9.83
N ARG A 158 12.67 -13.59 11.03
CA ARG A 158 12.62 -12.14 11.30
C ARG A 158 13.95 -11.44 11.09
N GLU A 159 15.05 -12.09 11.39
CA GLU A 159 16.39 -11.50 11.27
C GLU A 159 16.81 -11.35 9.80
N THR A 160 16.29 -12.22 8.94
CA THR A 160 16.62 -12.26 7.51
C THR A 160 15.52 -11.73 6.60
N THR A 161 14.40 -11.23 7.19
CA THR A 161 13.28 -10.61 6.47
C THR A 161 13.24 -9.11 6.72
N ALA A 162 13.08 -8.33 5.65
CA ALA A 162 12.78 -6.91 5.74
C ALA A 162 11.37 -6.63 5.22
N VAL A 163 10.69 -5.66 5.83
CA VAL A 163 9.40 -5.12 5.40
C VAL A 163 9.65 -3.74 4.81
N PHE A 164 9.16 -3.49 3.60
CA PHE A 164 9.14 -2.18 2.94
C PHE A 164 7.75 -1.59 3.06
N GLU A 165 7.64 -0.40 3.62
CA GLU A 165 6.38 0.22 4.02
C GLU A 165 6.48 1.75 4.03
N ASP A 166 5.34 2.44 3.86
CA ASP A 166 5.22 3.89 3.96
C ASP A 166 4.32 4.31 5.14
N ALA A 167 3.36 3.46 5.55
CA ALA A 167 2.34 3.78 6.54
C ALA A 167 2.81 3.54 7.99
N TYR A 168 2.65 4.55 8.85
CA TYR A 168 3.11 4.51 10.25
C TYR A 168 2.57 3.31 11.04
N HIS A 169 1.28 2.97 10.92
CA HIS A 169 0.69 1.88 11.71
C HIS A 169 1.32 0.54 11.35
N ALA A 170 1.54 0.28 10.06
CA ALA A 170 2.15 -0.96 9.57
C ALA A 170 3.62 -1.05 9.94
N VAL A 171 4.38 0.04 9.80
CA VAL A 171 5.77 0.15 10.27
C VAL A 171 5.87 -0.13 11.77
N HIS A 172 5.00 0.49 12.57
CA HIS A 172 4.97 0.29 14.03
C HIS A 172 4.71 -1.17 14.39
N THR A 173 3.78 -1.81 13.70
CA THR A 173 3.42 -3.22 13.89
C THR A 173 4.57 -4.15 13.50
N ALA A 174 5.16 -3.96 12.31
CA ALA A 174 6.28 -4.78 11.85
C ALA A 174 7.51 -4.65 12.77
N LYS A 175 7.85 -3.43 13.21
CA LYS A 175 8.93 -3.19 14.18
C LYS A 175 8.63 -3.85 15.53
N GLY A 176 7.41 -3.71 16.03
CA GLY A 176 6.97 -4.32 17.29
C GLY A 176 7.05 -5.85 17.26
N ASP A 177 6.89 -6.47 16.11
CA ASP A 177 7.05 -7.93 15.90
C ASP A 177 8.51 -8.36 15.58
N GLY A 178 9.46 -7.42 15.55
CA GLY A 178 10.89 -7.70 15.41
C GLY A 178 11.41 -7.78 13.98
N PHE A 179 10.62 -7.35 12.97
CA PHE A 179 11.12 -7.24 11.60
C PHE A 179 12.09 -6.07 11.42
N LYS A 180 12.99 -6.20 10.46
CA LYS A 180 13.70 -5.04 9.91
C LYS A 180 12.75 -4.29 8.99
N VAL A 181 12.72 -2.96 9.10
CA VAL A 181 11.80 -2.13 8.34
C VAL A 181 12.55 -1.07 7.54
N VAL A 182 12.28 -1.04 6.25
CA VAL A 182 12.64 0.02 5.33
C VAL A 182 11.40 0.87 5.09
N VAL A 183 11.50 2.13 5.44
CA VAL A 183 10.44 3.10 5.13
C VAL A 183 10.78 3.80 3.84
N ILE A 184 9.83 3.85 2.92
CA ILE A 184 9.84 4.76 1.78
C ILE A 184 8.91 5.93 2.07
N ARG A 185 9.40 7.15 1.89
CA ARG A 185 8.59 8.34 2.13
C ARG A 185 7.42 8.41 1.16
N ASP A 186 6.22 8.57 1.70
CA ASP A 186 5.03 8.94 0.94
C ASP A 186 4.47 10.27 1.48
N ALA A 187 4.03 11.17 0.58
CA ALA A 187 3.56 12.50 0.96
C ALA A 187 2.23 12.48 1.74
N HIS A 188 1.46 11.39 1.63
CA HIS A 188 0.15 11.23 2.28
C HIS A 188 0.26 10.78 3.75
N GLU A 189 1.42 10.25 4.17
CA GLU A 189 1.66 9.94 5.58
C GLU A 189 2.30 11.15 6.29
N ILE A 190 1.58 11.71 7.25
CA ILE A 190 1.99 12.94 7.96
C ILE A 190 3.00 12.69 9.08
N ARG A 191 3.17 11.45 9.54
CA ARG A 191 4.02 11.09 10.70
C ARG A 191 5.46 10.77 10.31
N GLN A 192 6.01 11.47 9.30
CA GLN A 192 7.34 11.21 8.72
C GLN A 192 8.47 11.22 9.76
N GLU A 193 8.43 12.14 10.74
CA GLU A 193 9.43 12.19 11.81
C GLU A 193 9.39 10.94 12.71
N LYS A 194 8.19 10.41 12.99
CA LYS A 194 8.05 9.16 13.75
C LYS A 194 8.53 7.96 12.93
N LEU A 195 8.21 7.93 11.65
CA LEU A 195 8.66 6.89 10.73
C LEU A 195 10.18 6.84 10.62
N SER A 196 10.84 7.99 10.45
CA SER A 196 12.30 8.05 10.34
C SER A 196 13.02 7.57 11.61
N ARG A 197 12.40 7.70 12.79
CA ARG A 197 12.94 7.18 14.06
C ARG A 197 12.73 5.68 14.24
N LEU A 198 11.65 5.12 13.67
CA LEU A 198 11.32 3.68 13.79
C LEU A 198 12.04 2.83 12.76
N ALA A 199 12.31 3.37 11.59
CA ALA A 199 12.91 2.66 10.47
C ALA A 199 14.35 2.21 10.75
N ASP A 200 14.72 1.02 10.28
CA ASP A 200 16.13 0.64 10.17
C ASP A 200 16.80 1.39 9.02
N VAL A 201 16.04 1.63 7.95
CA VAL A 201 16.43 2.47 6.82
C VAL A 201 15.24 3.33 6.42
N TYR A 202 15.47 4.64 6.28
CA TYR A 202 14.49 5.59 5.77
C TYR A 202 14.97 6.13 4.42
N LEU A 203 14.15 5.99 3.39
CA LEU A 203 14.40 6.41 2.02
C LEU A 203 13.45 7.56 1.65
N GLU A 204 14.00 8.64 1.11
CA GLU A 204 13.19 9.70 0.49
C GLU A 204 12.57 9.19 -0.82
N ASP A 205 13.36 8.43 -1.58
CA ASP A 205 12.97 7.75 -2.81
C ASP A 205 13.90 6.57 -3.11
N TYR A 206 13.62 5.83 -4.18
CA TYR A 206 14.43 4.66 -4.57
C TYR A 206 15.77 5.01 -5.24
N SER A 207 16.14 6.28 -5.41
CA SER A 207 17.52 6.64 -5.84
C SER A 207 18.54 6.42 -4.71
N GLU A 208 18.08 6.38 -3.45
CA GLU A 208 18.90 6.21 -2.26
C GLU A 208 19.25 4.75 -1.90
N LEU A 209 19.23 3.84 -2.87
CA LEU A 209 19.45 2.39 -2.66
C LEU A 209 20.78 2.05 -1.96
N ASN A 210 21.76 2.92 -2.01
CA ASN A 210 23.02 2.78 -1.28
C ASN A 210 22.79 2.68 0.25
N LYS A 211 21.73 3.30 0.78
CA LYS A 211 21.35 3.21 2.19
C LYS A 211 20.95 1.77 2.60
N LEU A 212 20.46 0.96 1.67
CA LEU A 212 20.09 -0.45 1.93
C LEU A 212 21.29 -1.33 2.33
N ARG A 213 22.52 -0.87 2.09
CA ARG A 213 23.72 -1.56 2.58
C ARG A 213 23.73 -1.69 4.12
N LYS A 214 23.04 -0.81 4.82
CA LYS A 214 22.87 -0.89 6.29
C LYS A 214 22.12 -2.15 6.74
N LEU A 215 21.21 -2.68 5.90
CA LEU A 215 20.51 -3.94 6.19
C LEU A 215 21.41 -5.17 6.04
N ALA A 216 22.47 -5.08 5.25
CA ALA A 216 23.40 -6.18 5.01
C ALA A 216 24.53 -6.27 6.04
N SER A 217 24.67 -5.23 6.89
CA SER A 217 25.81 -5.07 7.82
C SER A 217 25.51 -5.53 9.25
N VAL A 218 24.39 -6.21 9.48
CA VAL A 218 24.03 -6.79 10.78
C VAL A 218 24.05 -8.32 10.68
#